data_7a4a0541d2faa43841a2ec328e37bec9
#
_entry.id   7a4a0541d2faa43841a2ec328e37bec9
#
_cell.length_a   1.000
_cell.length_b   1.000
_cell.length_c   1.000
_cell.angle_alpha   90.00
_cell.angle_beta   90.00
_cell.angle_gamma   90.00
#
_symmetry.space_group_name_H-M   'P 1'
#
loop_
_entity.id
_entity.type
_entity.pdbx_description
1 polymer ?
#
loop_
_entity_poly.entity_id
_entity_poly.type
_entity_poly.pdbx_seq_one_letter_code
_entity_poly.pdbx_strand_id
1 'polypeptide(L)'
;MVRKNLGFKCFKDDYIPPLKARICFLEKDGFELELFEYDEPKDIPEDRKTPNSDLQTVGTKHVAFLTDNMNALKAGFVANGVDIAHEVRMEGNAVMFVRDPDGVLIEFIEK
;
A
#
# COMPACT_ATOMS: atom_id res chain seq x y z
N MET A 1 -3.26 -2.54 -7.16
CA MET A 1 -3.86 -1.58 -6.21
C MET A 1 -3.35 -0.16 -6.44
N VAL A 2 -2.04 0.08 -6.37
CA VAL A 2 -1.46 1.43 -6.53
C VAL A 2 -1.72 2.07 -7.89
N ARG A 3 -1.75 1.30 -8.98
CA ARG A 3 -2.05 1.84 -10.32
C ARG A 3 -3.51 2.28 -10.43
N LYS A 4 -4.44 1.38 -10.03
CA LYS A 4 -5.88 1.60 -10.20
C LYS A 4 -6.44 2.63 -9.21
N ASN A 5 -6.00 2.59 -7.97
CA ASN A 5 -6.60 3.39 -6.89
C ASN A 5 -5.80 4.65 -6.55
N LEU A 6 -4.50 4.67 -6.80
CA LEU A 6 -3.62 5.76 -6.40
C LEU A 6 -3.06 6.55 -7.60
N GLY A 7 -3.33 6.10 -8.82
CA GLY A 7 -2.91 6.81 -10.04
C GLY A 7 -1.44 6.70 -10.38
N PHE A 8 -0.73 5.71 -9.85
CA PHE A 8 0.64 5.43 -10.27
C PHE A 8 0.67 4.89 -11.69
N LYS A 9 1.71 5.24 -12.43
CA LYS A 9 1.94 4.76 -13.79
C LYS A 9 3.13 3.83 -13.80
N CYS A 10 2.96 2.65 -14.39
CA CYS A 10 4.05 1.71 -14.60
C CYS A 10 4.88 2.19 -15.80
N PHE A 11 6.18 2.40 -15.61
CA PHE A 11 7.08 2.82 -16.68
C PHE A 11 8.14 1.77 -17.01
N LYS A 12 8.29 0.74 -16.18
CA LYS A 12 9.19 -0.38 -16.43
C LYS A 12 8.63 -1.63 -15.77
N ASP A 13 8.58 -2.72 -16.52
CA ASP A 13 8.00 -3.98 -16.09
C ASP A 13 8.78 -5.12 -16.76
N ASP A 14 9.69 -5.75 -16.02
CA ASP A 14 10.61 -6.76 -16.53
C ASP A 14 10.64 -7.99 -15.63
N TYR A 15 10.84 -9.16 -16.25
CA TYR A 15 11.17 -10.38 -15.52
C TYR A 15 12.68 -10.56 -15.48
N ILE A 16 13.23 -10.87 -14.30
CA ILE A 16 14.67 -11.07 -14.10
C ILE A 16 14.92 -12.54 -13.78
N PRO A 17 15.32 -13.35 -14.77
CA PRO A 17 15.46 -14.81 -14.59
C PRO A 17 16.37 -15.24 -13.44
N PRO A 18 17.55 -14.64 -13.20
CA PRO A 18 18.39 -15.04 -12.08
C PRO A 18 17.74 -14.89 -10.71
N LEU A 19 16.84 -13.91 -10.56
CA LEU A 19 16.10 -13.68 -9.31
C LEU A 19 14.81 -14.47 -9.23
N LYS A 20 14.32 -15.01 -10.36
CA LYS A 20 12.99 -15.61 -10.49
C LYS A 20 11.90 -14.65 -10.01
N ALA A 21 12.00 -13.42 -10.43
CA ALA A 21 11.11 -12.34 -10.00
C ALA A 21 10.81 -11.38 -11.15
N ARG A 22 9.62 -10.84 -11.14
CA ARG A 22 9.20 -9.72 -11.96
C ARG A 22 9.38 -8.45 -11.16
N ILE A 23 9.90 -7.42 -11.81
CA ILE A 23 10.06 -6.09 -11.22
C ILE A 23 9.19 -5.11 -11.97
N CYS A 24 8.42 -4.31 -11.24
CA CYS A 24 7.64 -3.22 -11.79
C CYS A 24 8.01 -1.91 -11.10
N PHE A 25 8.40 -0.93 -11.90
CA PHE A 25 8.63 0.42 -11.43
C PHE A 25 7.42 1.29 -11.77
N LEU A 26 6.89 1.97 -10.75
CA LEU A 26 5.75 2.85 -10.89
C LEU A 26 6.13 4.24 -10.43
N GLU A 27 5.52 5.25 -11.04
CA GLU A 27 5.83 6.65 -10.77
C GLU A 27 4.56 7.47 -10.61
N LYS A 28 4.59 8.41 -9.69
CA LYS A 28 3.59 9.45 -9.53
C LYS A 28 4.21 10.65 -8.85
N ASP A 29 4.08 11.82 -9.47
CA ASP A 29 4.51 13.12 -8.90
C ASP A 29 5.97 13.13 -8.40
N GLY A 30 6.87 12.45 -9.14
CA GLY A 30 8.27 12.36 -8.79
C GLY A 30 8.61 11.32 -7.74
N PHE A 31 7.63 10.59 -7.22
CA PHE A 31 7.83 9.47 -6.30
C PHE A 31 7.78 8.14 -7.07
N GLU A 32 8.78 7.31 -6.86
CA GLU A 32 8.87 6.00 -7.51
C GLU A 32 8.69 4.87 -6.50
N LEU A 33 7.91 3.85 -6.90
CA LEU A 33 7.77 2.60 -6.19
C LEU A 33 8.39 1.48 -7.02
N GLU A 34 9.18 0.65 -6.37
CA GLU A 34 9.74 -0.57 -6.94
C GLU A 34 9.02 -1.76 -6.32
N LEU A 35 8.33 -2.55 -7.13
CA LEU A 35 7.57 -3.71 -6.68
C LEU A 35 8.19 -4.98 -7.27
N PHE A 36 8.30 -5.99 -6.43
CA PHE A 36 8.78 -7.32 -6.81
C PHE A 36 7.67 -8.33 -6.68
N GLU A 37 7.55 -9.20 -7.69
CA GLU A 37 6.70 -10.38 -7.65
C GLU A 37 7.57 -11.59 -7.90
N TYR A 38 7.83 -12.37 -6.86
CA TYR A 38 8.62 -13.59 -6.97
C TYR A 38 7.74 -14.76 -7.46
N ASP A 39 8.36 -15.69 -8.21
CA ASP A 39 7.67 -16.92 -8.64
C ASP A 39 7.22 -17.74 -7.42
N GLU A 40 8.04 -17.77 -6.37
CA GLU A 40 7.77 -18.46 -5.11
C GLU A 40 7.84 -17.47 -3.95
N PRO A 41 6.80 -16.65 -3.73
CA PRO A 41 6.81 -15.67 -2.66
C PRO A 41 6.66 -16.32 -1.29
N LYS A 42 7.18 -15.66 -0.27
CA LYS A 42 6.88 -15.97 1.12
C LYS A 42 5.74 -15.07 1.58
N ASP A 43 4.81 -15.64 2.31
CA ASP A 43 3.69 -14.86 2.83
C ASP A 43 4.16 -13.79 3.82
N ILE A 44 3.44 -12.67 3.84
CA ILE A 44 3.68 -11.66 4.87
C ILE A 44 3.32 -12.24 6.25
N PRO A 45 4.12 -11.99 7.30
CA PRO A 45 3.79 -12.41 8.67
C PRO A 45 2.44 -11.84 9.13
N GLU A 46 1.65 -12.63 9.86
CA GLU A 46 0.31 -12.24 10.29
C GLU A 46 0.29 -10.95 11.11
N ASP A 47 1.29 -10.73 11.97
CA ASP A 47 1.39 -9.52 12.78
C ASP A 47 1.62 -8.24 11.96
N ARG A 48 2.02 -8.35 10.70
CA ARG A 48 2.18 -7.22 9.78
C ARG A 48 0.86 -6.77 9.14
N LYS A 49 -0.21 -7.54 9.27
CA LYS A 49 -1.51 -7.27 8.64
C LYS A 49 -2.42 -6.38 9.48
N THR A 50 -2.05 -6.08 10.72
CA THR A 50 -2.84 -5.27 11.65
C THR A 50 -2.01 -4.10 12.16
N PRO A 51 -2.52 -2.85 12.15
CA PRO A 51 -1.72 -1.68 12.51
C PRO A 51 -1.06 -1.77 13.89
N ASN A 52 -1.79 -2.20 14.92
CA ASN A 52 -1.23 -2.28 16.28
C ASN A 52 -0.09 -3.29 16.40
N SER A 53 -0.24 -4.45 15.78
CA SER A 53 0.81 -5.49 15.79
C SER A 53 1.99 -5.11 14.91
N ASP A 54 1.71 -4.49 13.77
CA ASP A 54 2.74 -4.00 12.84
C ASP A 54 3.67 -2.99 13.53
N LEU A 55 3.12 -2.03 14.24
CA LEU A 55 3.89 -0.98 14.90
C LEU A 55 4.80 -1.48 16.03
N GLN A 56 4.48 -2.58 16.68
CA GLN A 56 5.29 -3.14 17.77
C GLN A 56 6.58 -3.80 17.30
N THR A 57 6.59 -4.33 16.09
CA THR A 57 7.76 -5.01 15.55
C THR A 57 8.79 -3.96 15.09
N VAL A 58 10.03 -4.09 15.54
CA VAL A 58 11.12 -3.19 15.12
C VAL A 58 11.40 -3.34 13.63
N GLY A 59 11.66 -2.22 12.97
CA GLY A 59 12.00 -2.16 11.54
C GLY A 59 11.02 -1.32 10.73
N THR A 60 11.23 -1.28 9.42
CA THR A 60 10.34 -0.58 8.48
C THR A 60 8.97 -1.25 8.50
N LYS A 61 7.91 -0.44 8.53
CA LYS A 61 6.53 -0.93 8.64
C LYS A 61 5.78 -0.85 7.32
N HIS A 62 5.20 0.26 7.07
CA HIS A 62 4.35 0.53 5.92
C HIS A 62 4.69 1.91 5.36
N VAL A 63 4.19 2.19 4.19
CA VAL A 63 4.28 3.51 3.57
C VAL A 63 3.01 4.29 3.90
N ALA A 64 3.16 5.59 4.11
CA ALA A 64 2.03 6.49 4.32
C ALA A 64 1.95 7.50 3.17
N PHE A 65 0.75 7.71 2.67
CA PHE A 65 0.44 8.72 1.66
C PHE A 65 -0.45 9.80 2.24
N LEU A 66 -0.25 11.03 1.79
CA LEU A 66 -1.13 12.15 2.15
C LEU A 66 -2.29 12.23 1.18
N THR A 67 -3.46 12.58 1.68
CA THR A 67 -4.63 12.90 0.88
C THR A 67 -5.27 14.20 1.38
N ASP A 68 -5.88 14.96 0.49
CA ASP A 68 -6.65 16.14 0.84
C ASP A 68 -8.15 15.84 0.98
N ASN A 69 -8.59 14.63 0.64
CA ASN A 69 -9.99 14.22 0.69
C ASN A 69 -10.11 12.73 1.03
N MET A 70 -10.16 12.44 2.33
CA MET A 70 -10.28 11.05 2.81
C MET A 70 -11.61 10.41 2.40
N ASN A 71 -12.69 11.18 2.39
CA ASN A 71 -14.00 10.64 2.02
C ASN A 71 -14.04 10.18 0.56
N ALA A 72 -13.48 10.95 -0.35
CA ALA A 72 -13.40 10.57 -1.76
C ALA A 72 -12.49 9.36 -1.97
N LEU A 73 -11.36 9.33 -1.28
CA LEU A 73 -10.41 8.21 -1.33
C LEU A 73 -11.08 6.92 -0.84
N LYS A 74 -11.74 6.98 0.30
CA LYS A 74 -12.48 5.83 0.86
C LYS A 74 -13.56 5.35 -0.08
N ALA A 75 -14.34 6.26 -0.67
CA ALA A 75 -15.39 5.89 -1.61
C ALA A 75 -14.83 5.10 -2.81
N GLY A 76 -13.67 5.54 -3.33
CA GLY A 76 -12.97 4.82 -4.41
C GLY A 76 -12.50 3.43 -3.99
N PHE A 77 -11.96 3.30 -2.79
CA PHE A 77 -11.53 2.00 -2.26
C PHE A 77 -12.71 1.04 -2.08
N VAL A 78 -13.81 1.50 -1.50
CA VAL A 78 -15.03 0.70 -1.34
C VAL A 78 -15.54 0.24 -2.69
N ALA A 79 -15.61 1.13 -3.68
CA ALA A 79 -16.07 0.80 -5.03
C ALA A 79 -15.20 -0.25 -5.72
N ASN A 80 -13.90 -0.27 -5.41
CA ASN A 80 -12.95 -1.21 -5.99
C ASN A 80 -12.66 -2.45 -5.12
N GLY A 81 -13.38 -2.64 -4.02
CA GLY A 81 -13.24 -3.80 -3.16
C GLY A 81 -11.94 -3.86 -2.38
N VAL A 82 -11.31 -2.71 -2.10
CA VAL A 82 -10.08 -2.65 -1.31
C VAL A 82 -10.39 -2.95 0.17
N ASP A 83 -9.57 -3.77 0.79
CA ASP A 83 -9.71 -4.16 2.20
C ASP A 83 -9.27 -3.01 3.12
N ILE A 84 -10.23 -2.37 3.76
CA ILE A 84 -9.95 -1.31 4.74
C ILE A 84 -9.73 -1.96 6.10
N ALA A 85 -8.50 -1.89 6.60
CA ALA A 85 -8.08 -2.54 7.83
C ALA A 85 -8.50 -1.77 9.08
N HIS A 86 -8.40 -0.43 9.04
CA HIS A 86 -8.64 0.40 10.21
C HIS A 86 -8.85 1.84 9.81
N GLU A 87 -9.69 2.55 10.57
CA GLU A 87 -9.91 3.99 10.41
C GLU A 87 -9.89 4.64 11.78
N VAL A 88 -9.21 5.79 11.87
CA VAL A 88 -9.16 6.60 13.09
C VAL A 88 -9.40 8.05 12.70
N ARG A 89 -10.27 8.73 13.45
CA ARG A 89 -10.37 10.18 13.40
C ARG A 89 -9.69 10.72 14.65
N MET A 90 -8.58 11.38 14.43
CA MET A 90 -7.86 12.12 15.46
C MET A 90 -8.20 13.60 15.30
N GLU A 91 -8.00 14.39 16.32
CA GLU A 91 -8.30 15.82 16.32
C GLU A 91 -7.64 16.51 15.12
N GLY A 92 -8.47 16.96 14.16
CA GLY A 92 -8.05 17.63 12.95
C GLY A 92 -7.56 16.74 11.80
N ASN A 93 -7.41 15.42 12.00
CA ASN A 93 -6.92 14.52 10.96
C ASN A 93 -7.67 13.20 10.94
N ALA A 94 -7.91 12.68 9.72
CA ALA A 94 -8.35 11.31 9.54
C ALA A 94 -7.16 10.44 9.11
N VAL A 95 -7.12 9.22 9.60
CA VAL A 95 -6.12 8.22 9.23
C VAL A 95 -6.84 6.95 8.83
N MET A 96 -6.42 6.33 7.74
CA MET A 96 -6.98 5.08 7.25
C MET A 96 -5.87 4.14 6.84
N PHE A 97 -6.00 2.88 7.24
CA PHE A 97 -5.13 1.80 6.80
C PHE A 97 -5.91 0.87 5.87
N VAL A 98 -5.29 0.54 4.74
CA VAL A 98 -5.82 -0.48 3.83
C VAL A 98 -4.80 -1.60 3.68
N ARG A 99 -5.26 -2.77 3.23
CA ARG A 99 -4.38 -3.89 2.85
C ARG A 99 -4.37 -4.00 1.34
N ASP A 100 -3.18 -4.19 0.79
CA ASP A 100 -3.08 -4.61 -0.61
C ASP A 100 -3.50 -6.10 -0.74
N PRO A 101 -3.55 -6.67 -1.95
CA PRO A 101 -3.95 -8.08 -2.13
C PRO A 101 -3.09 -9.09 -1.36
N ASP A 102 -1.85 -8.76 -1.03
CA ASP A 102 -0.94 -9.63 -0.28
C ASP A 102 -1.01 -9.41 1.24
N GLY A 103 -1.80 -8.44 1.70
CA GLY A 103 -1.97 -8.10 3.10
C GLY A 103 -1.03 -7.00 3.62
N VAL A 104 -0.24 -6.39 2.75
CA VAL A 104 0.65 -5.28 3.12
C VAL A 104 -0.17 -4.05 3.49
N LEU A 105 0.11 -3.47 4.66
CA LEU A 105 -0.56 -2.26 5.12
C LEU A 105 -0.07 -1.02 4.36
N ILE A 106 -1.02 -0.17 4.00
CA ILE A 106 -0.75 1.15 3.43
C ILE A 106 -1.59 2.14 4.23
N GLU A 107 -0.94 3.19 4.72
CA GLU A 107 -1.56 4.23 5.52
C GLU A 107 -1.91 5.45 4.65
N PHE A 108 -3.03 6.07 4.94
CA PHE A 108 -3.43 7.35 4.36
C PHE A 108 -3.73 8.33 5.47
N ILE A 109 -3.18 9.53 5.34
CA ILE A 109 -3.34 10.61 6.31
C ILE A 109 -3.95 11.80 5.60
N GLU A 110 -5.07 12.29 6.11
CA GLU A 110 -5.72 13.50 5.58
C GLU A 110 -5.05 14.74 6.14
N LYS A 111 -4.72 15.65 5.26
CA LYS A 111 -4.21 16.97 5.61
C LYS A 111 -4.92 18.08 4.87
#